data_c745ff06635f1cc27bfe71ba1ad1f740
#
_entry.id   c745ff06635f1cc27bfe71ba1ad1f740
#
_cell.length_a   1.000
_cell.length_b   1.000
_cell.length_c   1.000
_cell.angle_alpha   90.00
_cell.angle_beta   90.00
_cell.angle_gamma   90.00
#
_symmetry.space_group_name_H-M   'P 1'
#
loop_
_entity.id
_entity.type
_entity.pdbx_description
1 polymer ?
#
loop_
_entity_poly.entity_id
_entity_poly.type
_entity_poly.pdbx_seq_one_letter_code
_entity_poly.pdbx_strand_id
1 'polypeptide(L)'
;MIFKLEDVAFISHLRMEGKYQICKKGDILSKHDHVIFVLDEGMELRYNDVRKFGRMKLVDHDDYKNQLPLSKLGPEPFEIDYLELYQKLKKKNKAIKTVLLDQSIMTGIGNIYANEICYQMHLNPYTKANVLSKKRVKELVDVACEILNKAILQGGTTIHSFSANGIDGLFQVQLKVHMQKHCPLGHEIKKVMINERGTYYCPICQKAKR
;
A
#
# COMPACT_ATOMS: atom_id res chain seq x y z
N MET A 1 -1.60 1.66 11.63
CA MET A 1 -2.70 1.60 12.63
C MET A 1 -2.37 2.57 13.74
N ILE A 2 -3.41 3.14 14.36
CA ILE A 2 -3.27 4.04 15.50
C ILE A 2 -4.11 3.46 16.63
N PHE A 3 -3.49 3.25 17.76
CA PHE A 3 -4.16 2.82 18.99
C PHE A 3 -4.18 4.01 19.93
N LYS A 4 -5.36 4.45 20.29
CA LYS A 4 -5.59 5.51 21.27
C LYS A 4 -5.89 4.86 22.60
N LEU A 5 -5.11 5.21 23.60
CA LEU A 5 -5.31 4.87 25.00
C LEU A 5 -5.78 6.13 25.75
N GLU A 6 -5.93 6.06 27.04
CA GLU A 6 -6.46 7.16 27.85
C GLU A 6 -5.56 8.41 27.76
N ASP A 7 -4.26 8.28 28.02
CA ASP A 7 -3.32 9.41 28.09
C ASP A 7 -2.32 9.46 26.92
N VAL A 8 -2.19 8.37 26.15
CA VAL A 8 -1.21 8.26 25.08
C VAL A 8 -1.81 7.58 23.86
N ALA A 9 -1.16 7.74 22.72
CA ALA A 9 -1.43 6.91 21.57
C ALA A 9 -0.17 6.19 21.09
N PHE A 10 -0.30 5.12 20.35
CA PHE A 10 0.82 4.55 19.65
C PHE A 10 0.48 4.25 18.19
N ILE A 11 1.46 4.50 17.33
CA ILE A 11 1.39 4.20 15.91
C ILE A 11 2.06 2.85 15.69
N SER A 12 1.36 1.92 15.07
CA SER A 12 1.89 0.62 14.66
C SER A 12 1.90 0.47 13.15
N HIS A 13 3.07 0.17 12.60
CA HIS A 13 3.26 -0.19 11.19
C HIS A 13 3.61 -1.66 11.09
N LEU A 14 2.71 -2.46 10.54
CA LEU A 14 2.84 -3.93 10.47
C LEU A 14 3.92 -4.41 9.51
N ARG A 15 4.35 -3.58 8.57
CA ARG A 15 5.24 -3.96 7.47
C ARG A 15 4.65 -5.09 6.64
N MET A 16 5.39 -6.20 6.46
CA MET A 16 4.99 -7.25 5.50
C MET A 16 4.24 -8.41 6.14
N GLU A 17 4.54 -8.74 7.40
CA GLU A 17 4.01 -9.97 8.04
C GLU A 17 3.48 -9.71 9.47
N GLY A 18 3.66 -8.51 9.98
CA GLY A 18 3.14 -8.16 11.29
C GLY A 18 1.60 -8.24 11.33
N LYS A 19 1.06 -8.81 12.37
CA LYS A 19 -0.38 -8.95 12.58
C LYS A 19 -0.72 -8.88 14.07
N TYR A 20 -1.95 -8.49 14.35
CA TYR A 20 -2.52 -8.56 15.68
C TYR A 20 -3.50 -9.72 15.79
N GLN A 21 -3.51 -10.36 16.94
CA GLN A 21 -4.43 -11.46 17.28
C GLN A 21 -5.00 -11.22 18.66
N ILE A 22 -6.31 -11.44 18.81
CA ILE A 22 -6.98 -11.46 20.12
C ILE A 22 -6.94 -12.89 20.62
N CYS A 23 -6.39 -13.10 21.81
CA CYS A 23 -6.22 -14.39 22.46
C CYS A 23 -6.78 -14.35 23.87
N LYS A 24 -7.04 -15.50 24.47
CA LYS A 24 -7.34 -15.58 25.90
C LYS A 24 -6.04 -15.52 26.71
N LYS A 25 -6.10 -14.90 27.87
CA LYS A 25 -4.97 -14.93 28.81
C LYS A 25 -4.67 -16.37 29.20
N GLY A 26 -3.41 -16.79 29.03
CA GLY A 26 -2.98 -18.16 29.29
C GLY A 26 -2.94 -19.07 28.07
N ASP A 27 -3.44 -18.64 26.90
CA ASP A 27 -3.20 -19.36 25.65
C ASP A 27 -1.71 -19.46 25.35
N ILE A 28 -1.30 -20.57 24.70
CA ILE A 28 0.09 -20.83 24.37
C ILE A 28 0.65 -19.69 23.52
N LEU A 29 1.81 -19.17 23.94
CA LEU A 29 2.51 -18.12 23.19
C LEU A 29 3.23 -18.70 21.98
N SER A 30 3.06 -18.04 20.84
CA SER A 30 3.92 -18.29 19.68
C SER A 30 5.29 -17.66 19.88
N LYS A 31 6.35 -18.29 19.36
CA LYS A 31 7.71 -17.74 19.33
C LYS A 31 7.82 -16.40 18.59
N HIS A 32 6.77 -16.01 17.86
CA HIS A 32 6.69 -14.78 17.09
C HIS A 32 5.77 -13.73 17.72
N ASP A 33 5.21 -13.99 18.90
CA ASP A 33 4.47 -13.00 19.68
C ASP A 33 5.48 -12.11 20.43
N HIS A 34 5.60 -10.86 20.00
CA HIS A 34 6.65 -9.96 20.49
C HIS A 34 6.16 -8.89 21.43
N VAL A 35 4.90 -8.49 21.32
CA VAL A 35 4.25 -7.52 22.21
C VAL A 35 2.89 -8.07 22.60
N ILE A 36 2.59 -8.02 23.89
CA ILE A 36 1.32 -8.48 24.46
C ILE A 36 0.71 -7.32 25.22
N PHE A 37 -0.47 -6.90 24.78
CA PHE A 37 -1.29 -5.93 25.49
C PHE A 37 -2.34 -6.70 26.28
N VAL A 38 -2.34 -6.50 27.57
CA VAL A 38 -3.37 -7.09 28.45
C VAL A 38 -4.61 -6.25 28.31
N LEU A 39 -5.73 -6.91 27.96
CA LEU A 39 -7.03 -6.32 27.85
C LEU A 39 -7.90 -6.74 29.05
N ASP A 40 -9.06 -6.12 29.18
CA ASP A 40 -10.05 -6.50 30.17
C ASP A 40 -10.61 -7.90 29.88
N GLU A 41 -11.38 -8.44 30.83
CA GLU A 41 -12.07 -9.74 30.73
C GLU A 41 -11.14 -10.94 30.42
N GLY A 42 -9.88 -10.85 30.79
CA GLY A 42 -8.92 -11.95 30.61
C GLY A 42 -8.50 -12.20 29.16
N MET A 43 -8.56 -11.16 28.32
CA MET A 43 -8.14 -11.20 26.93
C MET A 43 -6.76 -10.54 26.76
N GLU A 44 -6.09 -10.85 25.67
CA GLU A 44 -4.82 -10.29 25.27
C GLU A 44 -4.87 -9.91 23.77
N LEU A 45 -4.31 -8.75 23.41
CA LEU A 45 -3.99 -8.39 22.03
C LEU A 45 -2.51 -8.65 21.80
N ARG A 46 -2.19 -9.65 21.00
CA ARG A 46 -0.83 -10.07 20.71
C ARG A 46 -0.37 -9.56 19.35
N TYR A 47 0.80 -8.93 19.34
CA TYR A 47 1.48 -8.55 18.10
C TYR A 47 2.44 -9.67 17.68
N ASN A 48 2.15 -10.29 16.55
CA ASN A 48 2.93 -11.38 15.97
C ASN A 48 3.63 -10.91 14.69
N ASP A 49 4.95 -11.17 14.56
CA ASP A 49 5.72 -10.81 13.37
C ASP A 49 6.94 -11.74 13.19
N VAL A 50 6.84 -12.65 12.23
CA VAL A 50 7.89 -13.61 11.92
C VAL A 50 9.21 -12.92 11.55
N ARG A 51 9.14 -11.79 10.84
CA ARG A 51 10.31 -11.07 10.31
C ARG A 51 10.83 -9.96 11.21
N LYS A 52 10.07 -9.55 12.22
CA LYS A 52 10.43 -8.46 13.16
C LYS A 52 10.69 -7.11 12.47
N PHE A 53 9.99 -6.82 11.37
CA PHE A 53 10.12 -5.55 10.64
C PHE A 53 9.11 -4.51 11.06
N GLY A 54 8.08 -4.93 11.78
CA GLY A 54 7.08 -4.02 12.32
C GLY A 54 7.70 -2.98 13.25
N ARG A 55 7.03 -1.86 13.39
CA ARG A 55 7.49 -0.76 14.23
C ARG A 55 6.32 -0.20 15.02
N MET A 56 6.58 0.09 16.28
CA MET A 56 5.66 0.79 17.15
C MET A 56 6.33 2.06 17.66
N LYS A 57 5.57 3.13 17.77
CA LYS A 57 6.04 4.41 18.31
C LYS A 57 4.96 5.03 19.16
N LEU A 58 5.30 5.37 20.41
CA LEU A 58 4.46 6.21 21.27
C LEU A 58 4.41 7.63 20.69
N VAL A 59 3.24 8.23 20.73
CA VAL A 59 2.95 9.57 20.26
C VAL A 59 1.97 10.25 21.21
N ASP A 60 1.90 11.55 21.14
CA ASP A 60 0.91 12.32 21.85
C ASP A 60 -0.51 11.94 21.42
N HIS A 61 -1.42 11.81 22.39
CA HIS A 61 -2.80 11.39 22.16
C HIS A 61 -3.56 12.33 21.23
N ASP A 62 -3.37 13.64 21.36
CA ASP A 62 -4.14 14.66 20.65
C ASP A 62 -3.44 15.14 19.38
N ASP A 63 -2.10 15.12 19.36
CA ASP A 63 -1.28 15.66 18.26
C ASP A 63 -0.61 14.58 17.37
N TYR A 64 -1.01 13.32 17.47
CA TYR A 64 -0.37 12.22 16.75
C TYR A 64 -0.30 12.42 15.22
N LYS A 65 -1.27 13.12 14.64
CA LYS A 65 -1.32 13.37 13.19
C LYS A 65 -0.16 14.26 12.71
N ASN A 66 0.27 15.21 13.54
CA ASN A 66 1.35 16.14 13.24
C ASN A 66 2.73 15.58 13.58
N GLN A 67 2.80 14.40 14.19
CA GLN A 67 4.05 13.76 14.55
C GLN A 67 4.52 12.76 13.49
N LEU A 68 5.84 12.55 13.41
CA LEU A 68 6.42 11.50 12.56
C LEU A 68 5.98 10.11 13.05
N PRO A 69 5.66 9.19 12.14
CA PRO A 69 5.80 9.27 10.68
C PRO A 69 4.59 9.89 9.95
N LEU A 70 3.45 10.13 10.62
CA LEU A 70 2.20 10.52 9.97
C LEU A 70 2.27 11.87 9.28
N SER A 71 2.94 12.85 9.89
CA SER A 71 3.09 14.20 9.34
C SER A 71 3.80 14.27 7.97
N LYS A 72 4.45 13.18 7.55
CA LYS A 72 5.09 13.08 6.23
C LYS A 72 4.25 12.39 5.18
N LEU A 73 3.08 11.86 5.54
CA LEU A 73 2.21 11.20 4.58
C LEU A 73 1.46 12.22 3.74
N GLY A 74 1.36 11.94 2.45
CA GLY A 74 0.46 12.67 1.56
C GLY A 74 -1.00 12.21 1.76
N PRO A 75 -1.95 12.85 1.07
CA PRO A 75 -3.35 12.44 1.09
C PRO A 75 -3.53 11.06 0.46
N GLU A 76 -4.61 10.39 0.82
CA GLU A 76 -5.07 9.19 0.13
C GLU A 76 -5.66 9.54 -1.26
N PRO A 77 -5.67 8.62 -2.24
CA PRO A 77 -6.24 8.89 -3.57
C PRO A 77 -7.66 9.44 -3.54
N PHE A 78 -8.46 9.04 -2.53
CA PHE A 78 -9.85 9.47 -2.37
C PHE A 78 -10.01 10.93 -1.94
N GLU A 79 -8.97 11.52 -1.37
CA GLU A 79 -8.96 12.87 -0.81
C GLU A 79 -8.12 13.85 -1.64
N ILE A 80 -7.44 13.35 -2.68
CA ILE A 80 -6.45 14.14 -3.40
C ILE A 80 -7.10 15.07 -4.44
N ASP A 81 -6.74 16.35 -4.41
CA ASP A 81 -6.99 17.24 -5.54
C ASP A 81 -6.00 16.94 -6.68
N TYR A 82 -6.53 16.52 -7.82
CA TYR A 82 -5.71 16.19 -8.99
C TYR A 82 -4.94 17.39 -9.56
N LEU A 83 -5.39 18.62 -9.33
CA LEU A 83 -4.66 19.82 -9.77
C LEU A 83 -3.43 20.06 -8.91
N GLU A 84 -3.56 19.90 -7.59
CA GLU A 84 -2.42 19.97 -6.69
C GLU A 84 -1.43 18.83 -6.98
N LEU A 85 -1.94 17.60 -7.19
CA LEU A 85 -1.10 16.47 -7.59
C LEU A 85 -0.37 16.78 -8.91
N TYR A 86 -1.05 17.33 -9.90
CA TYR A 86 -0.42 17.73 -11.17
C TYR A 86 0.75 18.68 -10.95
N GLN A 87 0.59 19.71 -10.13
CA GLN A 87 1.67 20.66 -9.80
C GLN A 87 2.85 19.98 -9.10
N LYS A 88 2.57 19.04 -8.19
CA LYS A 88 3.61 18.23 -7.54
C LYS A 88 4.34 17.33 -8.55
N LEU A 89 3.62 16.67 -9.47
CA LEU A 89 4.19 15.78 -10.48
C LEU A 89 5.06 16.54 -11.49
N LYS A 90 4.70 17.75 -11.87
CA LYS A 90 5.51 18.59 -12.78
C LYS A 90 6.93 18.82 -12.28
N LYS A 91 7.14 18.79 -10.99
CA LYS A 91 8.47 18.96 -10.35
C LYS A 91 9.23 17.63 -10.20
N LYS A 92 8.64 16.49 -10.60
CA LYS A 92 9.23 15.14 -10.39
C LYS A 92 9.74 14.54 -11.69
N ASN A 93 11.05 14.59 -11.90
CA ASN A 93 11.71 13.95 -13.06
C ASN A 93 12.07 12.47 -12.79
N LYS A 94 11.17 11.74 -12.12
CA LYS A 94 11.31 10.32 -11.80
C LYS A 94 10.26 9.51 -12.56
N ALA A 95 10.51 8.21 -12.73
CA ALA A 95 9.53 7.28 -13.27
C ALA A 95 8.22 7.36 -12.50
N ILE A 96 7.08 7.33 -13.21
CA ILE A 96 5.76 7.46 -12.57
C ILE A 96 5.52 6.40 -11.51
N LYS A 97 5.99 5.16 -11.74
CA LYS A 97 5.88 4.11 -10.74
C LYS A 97 6.61 4.45 -9.45
N THR A 98 7.82 5.03 -9.54
CA THR A 98 8.57 5.48 -8.35
C THR A 98 7.80 6.55 -7.58
N VAL A 99 7.14 7.44 -8.30
CA VAL A 99 6.34 8.53 -7.71
C VAL A 99 5.06 7.99 -7.05
N LEU A 100 4.41 7.01 -7.66
CA LEU A 100 3.24 6.32 -7.06
C LEU A 100 3.57 5.59 -5.75
N LEU A 101 4.82 5.17 -5.57
CA LEU A 101 5.29 4.52 -4.33
C LEU A 101 5.76 5.52 -3.26
N ASP A 102 5.83 6.82 -3.59
CA ASP A 102 6.23 7.87 -2.66
C ASP A 102 5.03 8.28 -1.80
N GLN A 103 4.96 7.72 -0.60
CA GLN A 103 3.86 7.94 0.35
C GLN A 103 3.72 9.41 0.80
N SER A 104 4.70 10.26 0.52
CA SER A 104 4.60 11.70 0.78
C SER A 104 3.82 12.46 -0.31
N ILE A 105 3.64 11.84 -1.47
CA ILE A 105 2.89 12.40 -2.59
C ILE A 105 1.45 11.91 -2.57
N MET A 106 1.29 10.60 -2.46
CA MET A 106 -0.01 9.93 -2.41
C MET A 106 0.13 8.66 -1.57
N THR A 107 -0.55 8.61 -0.43
CA THR A 107 -0.44 7.47 0.49
C THR A 107 -1.37 6.32 0.10
N GLY A 108 -1.10 5.11 0.63
CA GLY A 108 -1.93 3.92 0.43
C GLY A 108 -1.60 3.09 -0.81
N ILE A 109 -0.81 3.59 -1.76
CA ILE A 109 -0.42 2.83 -2.95
C ILE A 109 0.88 2.08 -2.69
N GLY A 110 0.78 0.75 -2.69
CA GLY A 110 1.92 -0.17 -2.61
C GLY A 110 2.34 -0.69 -3.99
N ASN A 111 3.34 -1.58 -4.00
CA ASN A 111 3.95 -2.10 -5.23
C ASN A 111 2.96 -2.83 -6.15
N ILE A 112 2.00 -3.55 -5.58
CA ILE A 112 0.96 -4.28 -6.32
C ILE A 112 0.10 -3.27 -7.09
N TYR A 113 -0.54 -2.37 -6.36
CA TYR A 113 -1.47 -1.41 -6.95
C TYR A 113 -0.79 -0.44 -7.90
N ALA A 114 0.46 -0.04 -7.64
CA ALA A 114 1.22 0.79 -8.58
C ALA A 114 1.43 0.11 -9.96
N ASN A 115 1.63 -1.22 -10.00
CA ASN A 115 1.70 -1.96 -11.27
C ASN A 115 0.33 -2.00 -11.96
N GLU A 116 -0.73 -2.30 -11.20
CA GLU A 116 -2.10 -2.40 -11.73
C GLU A 116 -2.61 -1.06 -12.26
N ILE A 117 -2.35 0.05 -11.54
CA ILE A 117 -2.68 1.42 -11.98
C ILE A 117 -1.97 1.74 -13.29
N CYS A 118 -0.66 1.50 -13.37
CA CYS A 118 0.09 1.71 -14.61
C CYS A 118 -0.48 0.89 -15.77
N TYR A 119 -0.88 -0.36 -15.53
CA TYR A 119 -1.48 -1.20 -16.56
C TYR A 119 -2.86 -0.70 -16.98
N GLN A 120 -3.75 -0.42 -16.05
CA GLN A 120 -5.10 0.06 -16.32
C GLN A 120 -5.10 1.37 -17.14
N MET A 121 -4.12 2.21 -16.89
CA MET A 121 -3.90 3.46 -17.64
C MET A 121 -3.18 3.28 -18.97
N HIS A 122 -2.78 2.07 -19.36
CA HIS A 122 -1.86 1.87 -20.50
C HIS A 122 -0.61 2.75 -20.42
N LEU A 123 -0.10 2.96 -19.22
CA LEU A 123 1.02 3.85 -18.93
C LEU A 123 2.29 3.04 -18.68
N ASN A 124 3.33 3.31 -19.46
CA ASN A 124 4.62 2.68 -19.23
C ASN A 124 5.17 3.11 -17.86
N PRO A 125 5.57 2.18 -16.97
CA PRO A 125 6.01 2.51 -15.61
C PRO A 125 7.30 3.37 -15.57
N TYR A 126 8.09 3.38 -16.66
CA TYR A 126 9.25 4.26 -16.79
C TYR A 126 8.91 5.69 -17.22
N THR A 127 7.68 5.96 -17.66
CA THR A 127 7.27 7.31 -18.06
C THR A 127 7.57 8.30 -16.93
N LYS A 128 8.25 9.39 -17.24
CA LYS A 128 8.53 10.43 -16.26
C LYS A 128 7.24 11.09 -15.78
N ALA A 129 7.11 11.31 -14.49
CA ALA A 129 5.87 11.85 -13.92
C ALA A 129 5.56 13.26 -14.44
N ASN A 130 6.59 14.08 -14.67
CA ASN A 130 6.46 15.48 -15.12
C ASN A 130 5.95 15.63 -16.57
N VAL A 131 5.92 14.57 -17.38
CA VAL A 131 5.39 14.66 -18.75
C VAL A 131 3.88 14.39 -18.82
N LEU A 132 3.25 13.96 -17.72
CA LEU A 132 1.82 13.72 -17.70
C LEU A 132 1.03 15.03 -17.86
N SER A 133 0.00 15.01 -18.72
CA SER A 133 -0.95 16.13 -18.86
C SER A 133 -1.93 16.17 -17.68
N LYS A 134 -2.58 17.30 -17.44
CA LYS A 134 -3.63 17.43 -16.41
C LYS A 134 -4.70 16.34 -16.54
N LYS A 135 -5.17 16.07 -17.76
CA LYS A 135 -6.16 15.02 -18.06
C LYS A 135 -5.65 13.64 -17.60
N ARG A 136 -4.38 13.32 -17.88
CA ARG A 136 -3.80 12.03 -17.48
C ARG A 136 -3.58 11.92 -15.98
N VAL A 137 -3.32 13.04 -15.30
CA VAL A 137 -3.22 13.04 -13.83
C VAL A 137 -4.60 12.85 -13.18
N LYS A 138 -5.66 13.49 -13.74
CA LYS A 138 -7.02 13.22 -13.29
C LYS A 138 -7.37 11.74 -13.44
N GLU A 139 -7.14 11.18 -14.63
CA GLU A 139 -7.36 9.75 -14.91
C GLU A 139 -6.57 8.84 -13.95
N LEU A 140 -5.34 9.22 -13.59
CA LEU A 140 -4.51 8.47 -12.64
C LEU A 140 -5.17 8.40 -11.25
N VAL A 141 -5.74 9.49 -10.77
CA VAL A 141 -6.47 9.52 -9.50
C VAL A 141 -7.73 8.67 -9.59
N ASP A 142 -8.52 8.86 -10.65
CA ASP A 142 -9.77 8.12 -10.87
C ASP A 142 -9.50 6.58 -10.90
N VAL A 143 -8.47 6.15 -11.63
CA VAL A 143 -8.07 4.73 -11.72
C VAL A 143 -7.51 4.21 -10.39
N ALA A 144 -6.75 5.03 -9.65
CA ALA A 144 -6.26 4.64 -8.34
C ALA A 144 -7.42 4.38 -7.36
N CYS A 145 -8.40 5.28 -7.32
CA CYS A 145 -9.61 5.13 -6.50
C CYS A 145 -10.41 3.88 -6.91
N GLU A 146 -10.60 3.64 -8.22
CA GLU A 146 -11.32 2.46 -8.71
C GLU A 146 -10.66 1.15 -8.25
N ILE A 147 -9.34 1.02 -8.43
CA ILE A 147 -8.60 -0.20 -8.06
C ILE A 147 -8.62 -0.41 -6.55
N LEU A 148 -8.40 0.64 -5.75
CA LEU A 148 -8.40 0.54 -4.29
C LEU A 148 -9.80 0.21 -3.75
N ASN A 149 -10.86 0.81 -4.28
CA ASN A 149 -12.24 0.47 -3.89
C ASN A 149 -12.56 -1.00 -4.17
N LYS A 150 -12.19 -1.52 -5.36
CA LYS A 150 -12.37 -2.94 -5.67
C LYS A 150 -11.60 -3.83 -4.71
N ALA A 151 -10.35 -3.45 -4.38
CA ALA A 151 -9.54 -4.19 -3.44
C ALA A 151 -10.14 -4.19 -2.02
N ILE A 152 -10.65 -3.05 -1.55
CA ILE A 152 -11.31 -2.92 -0.25
C ILE A 152 -12.53 -3.82 -0.17
N LEU A 153 -13.42 -3.78 -1.18
CA LEU A 153 -14.61 -4.61 -1.23
C LEU A 153 -14.32 -6.11 -1.23
N GLN A 154 -13.11 -6.51 -1.63
CA GLN A 154 -12.66 -7.91 -1.66
C GLN A 154 -11.75 -8.30 -0.50
N GLY A 155 -11.67 -7.49 0.54
CA GLY A 155 -10.85 -7.75 1.72
C GLY A 155 -9.35 -7.62 1.48
N GLY A 156 -8.94 -6.95 0.40
CA GLY A 156 -7.54 -6.73 0.05
C GLY A 156 -6.90 -7.85 -0.76
N THR A 157 -5.57 -7.78 -0.88
CA THR A 157 -4.75 -8.75 -1.64
C THR A 157 -3.94 -9.57 -0.67
N THR A 158 -4.22 -10.87 -0.60
CA THR A 158 -3.36 -11.84 0.11
C THR A 158 -2.39 -12.45 -0.89
N ILE A 159 -1.09 -12.17 -0.71
CA ILE A 159 0.00 -12.83 -1.44
C ILE A 159 0.85 -13.56 -0.40
N HIS A 160 0.84 -14.88 -0.44
CA HIS A 160 1.48 -15.77 0.53
C HIS A 160 0.76 -15.85 1.90
N SER A 161 1.46 -15.55 2.99
CA SER A 161 1.07 -15.92 4.37
C SER A 161 0.29 -14.84 5.14
N PHE A 162 -0.02 -13.69 4.54
CA PHE A 162 -0.72 -12.65 5.26
C PHE A 162 -2.23 -12.84 5.18
N SER A 163 -2.87 -13.13 6.31
CA SER A 163 -4.32 -13.08 6.48
C SER A 163 -4.67 -12.19 7.68
N ALA A 164 -5.73 -11.42 7.59
CA ALA A 164 -6.26 -10.66 8.72
C ALA A 164 -7.34 -11.51 9.41
N ASN A 165 -7.11 -11.91 10.66
CA ASN A 165 -8.02 -12.77 11.43
C ASN A 165 -8.42 -14.08 10.72
N GLY A 166 -7.50 -14.70 9.97
CA GLY A 166 -7.77 -15.93 9.22
C GLY A 166 -8.58 -15.72 7.93
N ILE A 167 -8.89 -14.48 7.55
CA ILE A 167 -9.60 -14.16 6.30
C ILE A 167 -8.58 -13.74 5.26
N ASP A 168 -8.55 -14.46 4.15
CA ASP A 168 -7.74 -14.13 2.99
C ASP A 168 -8.46 -13.14 2.08
N GLY A 169 -7.76 -12.10 1.65
CA GLY A 169 -8.28 -11.21 0.63
C GLY A 169 -8.40 -11.93 -0.72
N LEU A 170 -9.39 -11.58 -1.50
CA LEU A 170 -9.68 -12.22 -2.80
C LEU A 170 -9.18 -11.40 -4.01
N PHE A 171 -8.67 -10.19 -3.79
CA PHE A 171 -8.29 -9.31 -4.89
C PHE A 171 -7.12 -9.82 -5.73
N GLN A 172 -6.26 -10.70 -5.20
CA GLN A 172 -5.16 -11.33 -5.96
C GLN A 172 -5.64 -12.06 -7.21
N VAL A 173 -6.87 -12.56 -7.22
CA VAL A 173 -7.47 -13.25 -8.38
C VAL A 173 -7.73 -12.29 -9.55
N GLN A 174 -7.84 -10.99 -9.27
CA GLN A 174 -8.14 -9.95 -10.25
C GLN A 174 -6.89 -9.18 -10.74
N LEU A 175 -5.70 -9.54 -10.26
CA LEU A 175 -4.46 -8.90 -10.71
C LEU A 175 -4.21 -9.16 -12.20
N LYS A 176 -4.01 -8.09 -12.96
CA LYS A 176 -3.85 -8.13 -14.42
C LYS A 176 -2.41 -8.30 -14.87
N VAL A 177 -1.47 -7.77 -14.08
CA VAL A 177 -0.03 -7.81 -14.44
C VAL A 177 0.87 -8.21 -13.27
N HIS A 178 0.54 -7.86 -12.03
CA HIS A 178 1.42 -8.14 -10.91
C HIS A 178 1.55 -9.64 -10.67
N MET A 179 2.78 -10.18 -10.80
CA MET A 179 3.11 -11.62 -10.72
C MET A 179 2.39 -12.51 -11.75
N GLN A 180 1.81 -11.94 -12.82
CA GLN A 180 1.22 -12.70 -13.91
C GLN A 180 2.25 -12.99 -15.00
N LYS A 181 2.03 -14.07 -15.77
CA LYS A 181 2.85 -14.39 -16.96
C LYS A 181 2.34 -13.63 -18.20
N HIS A 182 1.03 -13.49 -18.33
CA HIS A 182 0.37 -12.82 -19.45
C HIS A 182 -0.64 -11.81 -18.95
N CYS A 183 -0.80 -10.71 -19.69
CA CYS A 183 -1.87 -9.75 -19.43
C CYS A 183 -3.22 -10.29 -19.93
N PRO A 184 -4.37 -9.69 -19.59
CA PRO A 184 -5.68 -10.14 -20.03
C PRO A 184 -5.85 -10.25 -21.56
N LEU A 185 -4.99 -9.58 -22.33
CA LEU A 185 -4.98 -9.67 -23.81
C LEU A 185 -3.99 -10.73 -24.33
N GLY A 186 -3.46 -11.60 -23.47
CA GLY A 186 -2.55 -12.68 -23.83
C GLY A 186 -1.09 -12.29 -24.09
N HIS A 187 -0.70 -11.02 -23.93
CA HIS A 187 0.68 -10.60 -24.17
C HIS A 187 1.57 -10.95 -22.98
N GLU A 188 2.80 -11.32 -23.24
CA GLU A 188 3.81 -11.62 -22.23
C GLU A 188 4.12 -10.39 -21.37
N ILE A 189 4.17 -10.58 -20.06
CA ILE A 189 4.52 -9.55 -19.06
C ILE A 189 6.01 -9.57 -18.79
N LYS A 190 6.63 -8.41 -18.79
CA LYS A 190 8.03 -8.24 -18.37
C LYS A 190 8.12 -7.90 -16.91
N LYS A 191 9.06 -8.56 -16.21
CA LYS A 191 9.48 -8.22 -14.86
C LYS A 191 10.82 -7.49 -14.94
N VAL A 192 10.86 -6.29 -14.40
CA VAL A 192 12.06 -5.44 -14.34
C VAL A 192 12.20 -4.82 -12.95
N MET A 193 13.37 -4.25 -12.66
CA MET A 193 13.58 -3.48 -11.42
C MET A 193 13.49 -1.98 -11.72
N ILE A 194 12.64 -1.27 -11.01
CA ILE A 194 12.59 0.19 -11.02
C ILE A 194 12.74 0.66 -9.58
N ASN A 195 13.82 1.38 -9.29
CA ASN A 195 14.15 1.87 -7.96
C ASN A 195 14.05 0.76 -6.89
N GLU A 196 14.76 -0.35 -7.12
CA GLU A 196 14.83 -1.54 -6.26
C GLU A 196 13.49 -2.24 -6.01
N ARG A 197 12.46 -1.93 -6.80
CA ARG A 197 11.12 -2.55 -6.70
C ARG A 197 10.80 -3.35 -7.95
N GLY A 198 10.46 -4.63 -7.75
CA GLY A 198 9.99 -5.50 -8.83
C GLY A 198 8.77 -4.89 -9.53
N THR A 199 8.89 -4.66 -10.82
CA THR A 199 7.90 -3.99 -11.65
C THR A 199 7.42 -4.95 -12.72
N TYR A 200 6.12 -5.16 -12.80
CA TYR A 200 5.47 -6.01 -13.79
C TYR A 200 4.68 -5.12 -14.75
N TYR A 201 4.91 -5.27 -16.05
CA TYR A 201 4.19 -4.49 -17.06
C TYR A 201 4.12 -5.22 -18.39
N CYS A 202 3.11 -4.94 -19.19
CA CYS A 202 2.98 -5.43 -20.55
C CYS A 202 3.61 -4.44 -21.55
N PRO A 203 4.70 -4.79 -22.26
CA PRO A 203 5.37 -3.85 -23.16
C PRO A 203 4.52 -3.49 -24.39
N ILE A 204 3.52 -4.29 -24.72
CA ILE A 204 2.62 -4.07 -25.85
C ILE A 204 1.49 -3.12 -25.46
N CYS A 205 0.84 -3.33 -24.29
CA CYS A 205 -0.25 -2.48 -23.79
C CYS A 205 0.25 -1.16 -23.22
N GLN A 206 1.47 -1.15 -22.63
CA GLN A 206 2.07 -0.02 -21.94
C GLN A 206 3.28 0.52 -22.69
N LYS A 207 3.08 0.90 -23.96
CA LYS A 207 4.18 1.42 -24.80
C LYS A 207 4.76 2.70 -24.22
N ALA A 208 6.08 2.83 -24.28
CA ALA A 208 6.73 4.12 -24.02
C ALA A 208 6.26 5.12 -25.09
N LYS A 209 5.70 6.26 -24.67
CA LYS A 209 5.51 7.37 -25.61
C LYS A 209 6.89 7.91 -25.97
N ARG A 210 7.18 7.92 -27.26
CA ARG A 210 8.35 8.61 -27.83
C ARG A 210 8.24 10.10 -27.63
#